data_0c2b5247771bb512b08a52d9bc341e2d
#
_entry.id   0c2b5247771bb512b08a52d9bc341e2d
#
_cell.length_a   1.000
_cell.length_b   1.000
_cell.length_c   1.000
_cell.angle_alpha   90.00
_cell.angle_beta   90.00
_cell.angle_gamma   90.00
#
_symmetry.space_group_name_H-M   'P 1'
#
loop_
_entity.id
_entity.type
_entity.pdbx_description
1 polymer ?
#
loop_
_entity_poly.entity_id
_entity_poly.type
_entity_poly.pdbx_seq_one_letter_code
_entity_poly.pdbx_strand_id
1 'polypeptide(L)'
;MIQLRTVLEVADNSGAKVVQCIKVLGGSRRRYARIGDVIVVAVKEVDPQSTLKKGEVKKAVVVRTRKEIRRSNGTYIKFDSNAAVLIGEGKDPVGTRIFGPVGRELRAKKYMKILSLAPEVL
;
A
#
# COMPACT_ATOMS: atom_id res chain seq x y z
N MET A 1 7.34 -4.73 8.19
CA MET A 1 6.01 -5.33 8.12
C MET A 1 4.97 -4.38 8.68
N ILE A 2 3.79 -4.41 8.13
CA ILE A 2 2.73 -3.46 8.48
C ILE A 2 1.79 -4.12 9.47
N GLN A 3 1.48 -3.41 10.55
CA GLN A 3 0.57 -3.90 11.57
C GLN A 3 -0.39 -2.79 11.98
N LEU A 4 -1.31 -3.11 12.88
CA LEU A 4 -2.22 -2.12 13.44
C LEU A 4 -1.43 -0.91 13.97
N ARG A 5 -1.89 0.29 13.61
CA ARG A 5 -1.30 1.60 13.96
C ARG A 5 -0.02 1.98 13.20
N THR A 6 0.46 1.14 12.28
CA THR A 6 1.57 1.55 11.42
C THR A 6 1.14 2.71 10.54
N VAL A 7 1.96 3.75 10.48
CA VAL A 7 1.74 4.91 9.62
C VAL A 7 2.48 4.68 8.31
N LEU A 8 1.78 4.90 7.19
CA LEU A 8 2.34 4.69 5.86
C LEU A 8 2.19 5.95 5.02
N GLU A 9 3.13 6.13 4.09
CA GLU A 9 2.97 7.09 3.02
C GLU A 9 1.99 6.54 1.98
N VAL A 10 1.32 7.44 1.27
CA VAL A 10 0.49 7.05 0.14
C VAL A 10 1.29 7.30 -1.13
N ALA A 11 1.48 6.25 -1.92
CA ALA A 11 2.35 6.28 -3.11
C ALA A 11 1.58 6.59 -4.38
N ASP A 12 0.42 7.24 -4.29
CA ASP A 12 -0.38 7.58 -5.46
C ASP A 12 -0.88 9.02 -5.38
N ASN A 13 -1.59 9.43 -6.43
CA ASN A 13 -2.14 10.78 -6.54
C ASN A 13 -3.63 10.84 -6.19
N SER A 14 -4.10 9.93 -5.34
CA SER A 14 -5.51 9.91 -4.92
C SER A 14 -5.91 11.10 -4.05
N GLY A 15 -4.93 11.80 -3.50
CA GLY A 15 -5.16 12.95 -2.62
C GLY A 15 -4.82 12.69 -1.16
N ALA A 16 -4.77 11.44 -0.73
CA ALA A 16 -4.28 11.11 0.60
C ALA A 16 -2.75 11.15 0.61
N LYS A 17 -2.16 11.67 1.67
CA LYS A 17 -0.70 11.74 1.81
C LYS A 17 -0.18 10.75 2.83
N VAL A 18 -0.85 10.65 3.97
CA VAL A 18 -0.45 9.78 5.06
C VAL A 18 -1.68 9.03 5.55
N VAL A 19 -1.53 7.73 5.75
CA VAL A 19 -2.59 6.87 6.27
C VAL A 19 -2.04 6.03 7.42
N GLN A 20 -2.95 5.56 8.27
CA GLN A 20 -2.60 4.67 9.37
C GLN A 20 -3.36 3.37 9.25
N CYS A 21 -2.66 2.24 9.37
CA CYS A 21 -3.28 0.93 9.32
C CYS A 21 -4.16 0.71 10.55
N ILE A 22 -5.43 0.36 10.32
CA ILE A 22 -6.36 0.05 11.40
C ILE A 22 -6.77 -1.42 11.41
N LYS A 23 -6.54 -2.15 10.33
CA LYS A 23 -6.82 -3.58 10.28
C LYS A 23 -6.03 -4.24 9.14
N VAL A 24 -5.50 -5.43 9.39
CA VAL A 24 -4.89 -6.28 8.37
C VAL A 24 -5.93 -7.32 7.94
N LEU A 25 -6.27 -7.33 6.66
CA LEU A 25 -7.25 -8.28 6.11
C LEU A 25 -6.57 -9.60 5.76
N GLY A 26 -7.34 -10.67 5.67
CA GLY A 26 -6.86 -11.98 5.24
C GLY A 26 -6.92 -13.07 6.30
N GLY A 27 -7.62 -12.85 7.40
CA GLY A 27 -7.82 -13.87 8.43
C GLY A 27 -7.97 -13.27 9.81
N SER A 28 -8.67 -13.98 10.71
CA SER A 28 -9.03 -13.47 12.03
C SER A 28 -7.82 -13.28 12.98
N ARG A 29 -6.71 -13.95 12.69
CA ARG A 29 -5.49 -13.87 13.53
C ARG A 29 -4.33 -13.21 12.82
N ARG A 30 -4.58 -12.58 11.70
CA ARG A 30 -3.51 -11.98 10.93
C ARG A 30 -3.04 -10.69 11.60
N ARG A 31 -1.75 -10.62 11.92
CA ARG A 31 -1.15 -9.46 12.62
C ARG A 31 -0.38 -8.54 11.67
N TYR A 32 0.23 -9.10 10.62
CA TYR A 32 1.17 -8.36 9.78
C TYR A 32 0.77 -8.43 8.32
N ALA A 33 0.91 -7.32 7.64
CA ALA A 33 0.75 -7.24 6.20
C ALA A 33 2.12 -7.13 5.54
N ARG A 34 2.27 -7.80 4.41
CA ARG A 34 3.45 -7.78 3.55
C ARG A 34 3.11 -7.06 2.26
N ILE A 35 4.11 -6.87 1.38
CA ILE A 35 3.86 -6.30 0.06
C ILE A 35 2.83 -7.15 -0.68
N GLY A 36 1.79 -6.48 -1.20
CA GLY A 36 0.70 -7.14 -1.89
C GLY A 36 -0.50 -7.49 -1.02
N ASP A 37 -0.41 -7.28 0.28
CA ASP A 37 -1.53 -7.53 1.19
C ASP A 37 -2.44 -6.31 1.28
N VAL A 38 -3.73 -6.55 1.46
CA VAL A 38 -4.73 -5.49 1.61
C VAL A 38 -4.90 -5.16 3.08
N ILE A 39 -4.91 -3.87 3.38
CA ILE A 39 -5.15 -3.37 4.73
C ILE A 39 -6.27 -2.34 4.69
N VAL A 40 -6.91 -2.13 5.83
CA VAL A 40 -7.86 -1.03 6.01
C VAL A 40 -7.09 0.10 6.69
N VAL A 41 -7.22 1.30 6.16
CA VAL A 41 -6.47 2.46 6.65
C VAL A 41 -7.40 3.62 6.94
N ALA A 42 -6.99 4.47 7.88
CA ALA A 42 -7.64 5.76 8.14
C ALA A 42 -6.74 6.85 7.57
N VAL A 43 -7.33 7.79 6.84
CA VAL A 43 -6.59 8.88 6.23
C VAL A 43 -6.21 9.91 7.30
N LYS A 44 -4.92 10.20 7.44
CA LYS A 44 -4.40 11.13 8.46
C LYS A 44 -4.05 12.50 7.89
N GLU A 45 -3.52 12.55 6.68
CA GLU A 45 -3.21 13.79 5.98
C GLU A 45 -3.71 13.71 4.56
N VAL A 46 -4.31 14.79 4.08
CA VAL A 46 -4.84 14.89 2.71
C VAL A 46 -4.32 16.16 2.05
N ASP A 47 -4.30 16.12 0.72
CA ASP A 47 -4.09 17.31 -0.08
C ASP A 47 -5.34 18.21 0.06
N PRO A 48 -5.19 19.51 0.38
CA PRO A 48 -6.34 20.41 0.53
C PRO A 48 -7.23 20.48 -0.72
N GLN A 49 -6.70 20.20 -1.90
CA GLN A 49 -7.46 20.23 -3.15
C GLN A 49 -8.14 18.88 -3.46
N SER A 50 -7.95 17.90 -2.61
CA SER A 50 -8.51 16.57 -2.80
C SER A 50 -9.98 16.51 -2.36
N THR A 51 -10.72 15.57 -2.95
CA THR A 51 -12.09 15.25 -2.50
C THR A 51 -12.09 14.36 -1.24
N LEU A 52 -10.96 13.75 -0.91
CA LEU A 52 -10.85 12.93 0.30
C LEU A 52 -10.81 13.80 1.54
N LYS A 53 -11.37 13.28 2.62
CA LYS A 53 -11.41 13.97 3.90
C LYS A 53 -10.56 13.25 4.93
N LYS A 54 -9.94 14.01 5.81
CA LYS A 54 -9.21 13.47 6.94
C LYS A 54 -10.13 12.61 7.80
N GLY A 55 -9.67 11.43 8.18
CA GLY A 55 -10.44 10.49 8.98
C GLY A 55 -11.24 9.47 8.19
N GLU A 56 -11.32 9.58 6.87
CA GLU A 56 -11.99 8.56 6.05
C GLU A 56 -11.29 7.22 6.17
N VAL A 57 -12.09 6.15 6.10
CA VAL A 57 -11.59 4.78 6.13
C VAL A 57 -11.62 4.22 4.72
N LYS A 58 -10.48 3.74 4.26
CA LYS A 58 -10.30 3.21 2.90
C LYS A 58 -9.54 1.89 2.95
N LYS A 59 -9.63 1.13 1.85
CA LYS A 59 -8.76 -0.04 1.66
C LYS A 59 -7.52 0.38 0.88
N ALA A 60 -6.41 -0.25 1.19
CA ALA A 60 -5.16 0.01 0.52
C ALA A 60 -4.36 -1.28 0.38
N VAL A 61 -3.48 -1.33 -0.61
CA VAL A 61 -2.55 -2.43 -0.78
C VAL A 61 -1.14 -1.93 -0.46
N VAL A 62 -0.40 -2.72 0.30
CA VAL A 62 0.97 -2.37 0.68
C VAL A 62 1.88 -2.59 -0.52
N VAL A 63 2.63 -1.56 -0.91
CA VAL A 63 3.53 -1.61 -2.07
C VAL A 63 5.01 -1.56 -1.68
N ARG A 64 5.33 -1.00 -0.51
CA ARG A 64 6.70 -0.92 0.01
C ARG A 64 6.71 -1.16 1.51
N THR A 65 7.76 -1.80 2.01
CA THR A 65 7.98 -1.96 3.45
C THR A 65 9.43 -1.65 3.81
N ARG A 66 9.65 -1.06 4.98
CA ARG A 66 11.02 -0.84 5.50
C ARG A 66 11.64 -2.14 5.98
N LYS A 67 10.83 -3.04 6.51
CA LYS A 67 11.29 -4.36 6.94
C LYS A 67 11.59 -5.21 5.73
N GLU A 68 12.73 -5.88 5.72
CA GLU A 68 13.10 -6.79 4.63
C GLU A 68 12.10 -7.94 4.50
N ILE A 69 11.82 -8.31 3.27
CA ILE A 69 10.94 -9.43 2.92
C ILE A 69 11.78 -10.45 2.17
N ARG A 70 11.73 -11.69 2.62
CA ARG A 70 12.40 -12.80 1.95
C ARG A 70 11.60 -13.23 0.74
N ARG A 71 12.28 -13.35 -0.39
CA ARG A 71 11.69 -13.86 -1.63
C ARG A 71 11.98 -15.36 -1.78
N SER A 72 11.18 -16.02 -2.63
CA SER A 72 11.29 -17.46 -2.85
C SER A 72 12.65 -17.88 -3.39
N ASN A 73 13.37 -16.99 -4.08
CA ASN A 73 14.71 -17.27 -4.61
C ASN A 73 15.84 -17.04 -3.59
N GLY A 74 15.51 -16.80 -2.33
CA GLY A 74 16.48 -16.60 -1.26
C GLY A 74 17.00 -15.18 -1.12
N THR A 75 16.60 -14.25 -1.99
CA THR A 75 16.98 -12.85 -1.85
C THR A 75 16.03 -12.11 -0.94
N TYR A 76 16.46 -10.93 -0.49
CA TYR A 76 15.65 -10.05 0.35
C TYR A 76 15.46 -8.72 -0.35
N ILE A 77 14.31 -8.09 -0.09
CA ILE A 77 14.06 -6.73 -0.56
C ILE A 77 13.58 -5.89 0.62
N LYS A 78 14.06 -4.65 0.68
CA LYS A 78 13.56 -3.65 1.62
C LYS A 78 13.58 -2.29 0.95
N PHE A 79 12.71 -1.42 1.42
CA PHE A 79 12.60 -0.05 0.92
C PHE A 79 12.90 0.94 2.04
N ASP A 80 13.03 2.21 1.70
CA ASP A 80 13.33 3.25 2.69
C ASP A 80 12.13 3.65 3.53
N SER A 81 10.93 3.34 3.07
CA SER A 81 9.70 3.72 3.77
C SER A 81 8.61 2.66 3.58
N ASN A 82 7.61 2.73 4.45
CA ASN A 82 6.38 1.96 4.27
C ASN A 82 5.44 2.79 3.41
N ALA A 83 4.87 2.19 2.37
CA ALA A 83 3.94 2.89 1.49
C ALA A 83 2.82 1.98 1.04
N ALA A 84 1.67 2.59 0.78
CA ALA A 84 0.49 1.91 0.32
C ALA A 84 -0.15 2.71 -0.82
N VAL A 85 -0.96 2.01 -1.60
CA VAL A 85 -1.76 2.60 -2.68
C VAL A 85 -3.22 2.36 -2.34
N LEU A 86 -4.03 3.41 -2.36
CA LEU A 86 -5.46 3.26 -2.11
C LEU A 86 -6.11 2.52 -3.26
N ILE A 87 -6.98 1.57 -2.93
CA ILE A 87 -7.70 0.79 -3.92
C ILE A 87 -9.20 0.94 -3.71
N GLY A 88 -9.93 0.88 -4.81
CA GLY A 88 -11.38 0.81 -4.80
C GLY A 88 -11.85 -0.63 -4.77
N GLU A 89 -13.04 -0.87 -5.23
CA GLU A 89 -13.57 -2.21 -5.39
C GLU A 89 -12.76 -2.97 -6.43
N GLY A 90 -12.68 -4.28 -6.24
CA GLY A 90 -11.83 -5.12 -7.07
C GLY A 90 -10.38 -4.93 -6.68
N LYS A 91 -9.49 -4.65 -7.55
CA LYS A 91 -8.08 -4.40 -7.28
C LYS A 91 -7.60 -3.16 -8.02
N ASP A 92 -8.52 -2.28 -8.34
CA ASP A 92 -8.22 -1.09 -9.11
C ASP A 92 -7.72 0.02 -8.21
N PRO A 93 -6.62 0.70 -8.56
CA PRO A 93 -6.17 1.84 -7.79
C PRO A 93 -7.14 3.02 -7.94
N VAL A 94 -7.30 3.78 -6.87
CA VAL A 94 -8.13 5.00 -6.89
C VAL A 94 -7.43 6.09 -7.71
N GLY A 95 -6.12 6.20 -7.55
CA GLY A 95 -5.33 7.19 -8.29
C GLY A 95 -4.97 6.74 -9.70
N THR A 96 -4.45 7.66 -10.47
CA THR A 96 -4.03 7.42 -11.86
C THR A 96 -2.51 7.31 -12.01
N ARG A 97 -1.75 7.65 -10.96
CA ARG A 97 -0.27 7.63 -10.98
C ARG A 97 0.24 6.99 -9.71
N ILE A 98 1.38 6.32 -9.84
CA ILE A 98 2.09 5.72 -8.72
C ILE A 98 3.45 6.41 -8.61
N PHE A 99 3.87 6.74 -7.40
CA PHE A 99 5.14 7.41 -7.13
C PHE A 99 6.12 6.45 -6.49
N GLY A 100 7.33 6.42 -7.01
CA GLY A 100 8.41 5.60 -6.48
C GLY A 100 8.29 4.12 -6.83
N PRO A 101 9.25 3.31 -6.37
CA PRO A 101 9.29 1.89 -6.70
C PRO A 101 8.21 1.11 -5.95
N VAL A 102 7.82 -0.02 -6.52
CA VAL A 102 6.92 -0.99 -5.87
C VAL A 102 7.57 -2.37 -5.92
N GLY A 103 7.17 -3.24 -5.00
CA GLY A 103 7.65 -4.62 -4.99
C GLY A 103 6.98 -5.46 -6.07
N ARG A 104 7.75 -6.31 -6.75
CA ARG A 104 7.20 -7.18 -7.80
C ARG A 104 6.30 -8.28 -7.25
N GLU A 105 6.23 -8.46 -5.94
CA GLU A 105 5.29 -9.37 -5.28
C GLU A 105 3.84 -9.08 -5.65
N LEU A 106 3.54 -7.85 -6.08
CA LEU A 106 2.21 -7.47 -6.53
C LEU A 106 1.75 -8.28 -7.75
N ARG A 107 2.66 -8.77 -8.58
CA ARG A 107 2.32 -9.59 -9.74
C ARG A 107 1.67 -10.90 -9.31
N ALA A 108 2.21 -11.55 -8.30
CA ALA A 108 1.66 -12.79 -7.78
C ALA A 108 0.27 -12.60 -7.18
N LYS A 109 -0.01 -11.40 -6.68
CA LYS A 109 -1.32 -11.03 -6.12
C LYS A 109 -2.25 -10.42 -7.17
N LYS A 110 -1.82 -10.34 -8.43
CA LYS A 110 -2.61 -9.89 -9.60
C LYS A 110 -2.99 -8.41 -9.57
N TYR A 111 -2.15 -7.56 -9.02
CA TYR A 111 -2.33 -6.10 -9.05
C TYR A 111 -1.70 -5.50 -10.30
N MET A 112 -2.17 -5.91 -11.47
CA MET A 112 -1.53 -5.57 -12.74
C MET A 112 -1.62 -4.08 -13.08
N LYS A 113 -2.72 -3.43 -12.73
CA LYS A 113 -2.85 -1.99 -12.98
C LYS A 113 -1.85 -1.18 -12.19
N ILE A 114 -1.62 -1.54 -10.93
CA ILE A 114 -0.63 -0.87 -10.09
C ILE A 114 0.76 -1.05 -10.69
N LEU A 115 1.09 -2.27 -11.12
CA LEU A 115 2.38 -2.55 -11.74
C LEU A 115 2.58 -1.76 -13.03
N SER A 116 1.53 -1.61 -13.85
CA SER A 116 1.63 -0.88 -15.10
C SER A 116 1.80 0.63 -14.89
N LEU A 117 1.29 1.16 -13.78
CA LEU A 117 1.40 2.57 -13.45
C LEU A 117 2.70 2.90 -12.70
N ALA A 118 3.34 1.91 -12.11
CA ALA A 118 4.53 2.14 -11.31
C ALA A 118 5.73 2.52 -12.18
N PRO A 119 6.52 3.52 -11.78
CA PRO A 119 7.70 3.92 -12.55
C PRO A 119 8.82 2.89 -12.46
N GLU A 120 8.87 2.09 -11.41
CA GLU A 120 9.88 1.08 -11.20
C GLU A 120 9.32 -0.08 -10.40
N VAL A 121 9.61 -1.31 -10.83
CA VAL A 121 9.17 -2.53 -10.15
C VAL A 121 10.41 -3.30 -9.72
N LEU A 122 10.61 -3.44 -8.45
CA LEU A 122 11.74 -4.11 -7.84
C LEU A 122 11.29 -5.41 -7.17
#